data_5501df644bc53ff1be1fde6e78fc55c6
#
_entry.id   5501df644bc53ff1be1fde6e78fc55c6
#
_cell.length_a   1.000
_cell.length_b   1.000
_cell.length_c   1.000
_cell.angle_alpha   90.00
_cell.angle_beta   90.00
_cell.angle_gamma   90.00
#
_symmetry.space_group_name_H-M   'P 1'
#
loop_
_entity.id
_entity.type
_entity.pdbx_description
1 polymer ?
#
loop_
_entity_poly.entity_id
_entity_poly.type
_entity_poly.pdbx_seq_one_letter_code
_entity_poly.pdbx_strand_id
1 'polypeptide(L)'
;MNFVISCLRLAGNPEDSIHRAIYNRFLGRGFGERLIRDDTEFLLRLRLMPPEEAFENTVMRYGLGCSDEDISYLQALHEQIIAFTKSNVADIPLFLSWWTEKGSTKSIPMPSGGNAITIDTIHRSKGLGYKAVIIPYCNWSLTTKTGTVVWSGAEEDSPPAAVGQFPVHYKKAMENSHFAADYYREYVMSHVDNLNLFYVALTRAREELHIMLPVPGRTESERIGTLLDSVISRSGG
;
A
#
# COMPACT_ATOMS: atom_id res chain seq x y z
N MET A 1 14.73 -4.47 10.84
CA MET A 1 13.43 -5.16 11.01
C MET A 1 13.44 -6.60 10.50
N ASN A 2 13.63 -6.90 9.22
CA ASN A 2 13.59 -8.27 8.68
C ASN A 2 14.56 -9.24 9.33
N PHE A 3 15.75 -8.77 9.76
CA PHE A 3 16.72 -9.59 10.48
C PHE A 3 16.19 -10.07 11.84
N VAL A 4 15.58 -9.18 12.62
CA VAL A 4 14.99 -9.53 13.92
C VAL A 4 13.87 -10.55 13.75
N ILE A 5 12.96 -10.32 12.81
CA ILE A 5 11.89 -11.30 12.49
C ILE A 5 12.47 -12.65 12.06
N SER A 6 13.59 -12.65 11.32
CA SER A 6 14.26 -13.89 10.94
C SER A 6 14.87 -14.62 12.16
N CYS A 7 15.43 -13.90 13.12
CA CYS A 7 15.90 -14.50 14.37
C CYS A 7 14.75 -15.17 15.15
N LEU A 8 13.61 -14.49 15.28
CA LEU A 8 12.43 -15.05 15.96
C LEU A 8 11.85 -16.28 15.22
N ARG A 9 11.86 -16.29 13.89
CA ARG A 9 11.43 -17.47 13.10
C ARG A 9 12.41 -18.65 13.25
N LEU A 10 13.71 -18.38 13.18
CA LEU A 10 14.74 -19.40 13.39
C LEU A 10 14.75 -19.97 14.80
N ALA A 11 14.34 -19.17 15.79
CA ALA A 11 14.13 -19.66 17.16
C ALA A 11 13.07 -20.78 17.21
N GLY A 12 12.01 -20.67 16.40
CA GLY A 12 10.97 -21.70 16.28
C GLY A 12 11.33 -22.84 15.33
N ASN A 13 12.02 -22.52 14.22
CA ASN A 13 12.42 -23.49 13.19
C ASN A 13 13.83 -23.16 12.65
N PRO A 14 14.90 -23.72 13.20
CA PRO A 14 16.28 -23.49 12.75
C PRO A 14 16.55 -23.96 11.31
N GLU A 15 15.73 -24.86 10.77
CA GLU A 15 15.86 -25.38 9.41
C GLU A 15 15.19 -24.52 8.34
N ASP A 16 14.54 -23.41 8.71
CA ASP A 16 13.95 -22.48 7.75
C ASP A 16 15.03 -21.85 6.87
N SER A 17 15.10 -22.31 5.62
CA SER A 17 16.13 -21.93 4.68
C SER A 17 16.07 -20.46 4.26
N ILE A 18 14.86 -19.87 4.20
CA ILE A 18 14.66 -18.47 3.80
C ILE A 18 15.16 -17.55 4.91
N HIS A 19 14.72 -17.78 6.14
CA HIS A 19 15.11 -16.93 7.25
C HIS A 19 16.58 -17.13 7.65
N ARG A 20 17.13 -18.35 7.44
CA ARG A 20 18.57 -18.61 7.56
C ARG A 20 19.39 -17.85 6.52
N ALA A 21 18.93 -17.76 5.28
CA ALA A 21 19.61 -16.97 4.25
C ALA A 21 19.61 -15.47 4.60
N ILE A 22 18.51 -14.91 5.10
CA ILE A 22 18.44 -13.51 5.56
C ILE A 22 19.39 -13.28 6.75
N TYR A 23 19.41 -14.19 7.71
CA TYR A 23 20.29 -14.17 8.87
C TYR A 23 21.77 -14.18 8.47
N ASN A 24 22.15 -15.14 7.63
CA ASN A 24 23.52 -15.28 7.15
C ASN A 24 23.98 -14.06 6.33
N ARG A 25 23.10 -13.55 5.45
CA ARG A 25 23.38 -12.32 4.68
C ARG A 25 23.71 -11.14 5.60
N PHE A 26 22.93 -10.95 6.66
CA PHE A 26 23.16 -9.85 7.62
C PHE A 26 24.54 -9.98 8.29
N LEU A 27 24.97 -11.20 8.60
CA LEU A 27 26.27 -11.48 9.22
C LEU A 27 27.43 -11.56 8.19
N GLY A 28 27.18 -11.27 6.93
CA GLY A 28 28.22 -11.37 5.86
C GLY A 28 28.62 -12.79 5.48
N ARG A 29 27.76 -13.77 5.78
CA ARG A 29 28.00 -15.20 5.49
C ARG A 29 27.30 -15.63 4.19
N GLY A 30 27.68 -16.79 3.65
CA GLY A 30 27.03 -17.39 2.49
C GLY A 30 25.58 -17.81 2.78
N PHE A 31 24.69 -17.63 1.81
CA PHE A 31 23.24 -17.88 1.99
C PHE A 31 22.90 -19.30 2.45
N GLY A 32 23.64 -20.30 1.98
CA GLY A 32 23.43 -21.72 2.27
C GLY A 32 24.18 -22.23 3.52
N GLU A 33 24.95 -21.40 4.19
CA GLU A 33 25.73 -21.83 5.36
C GLU A 33 24.82 -22.27 6.50
N ARG A 34 25.29 -23.30 7.23
CA ARG A 34 24.60 -23.74 8.44
C ARG A 34 24.87 -22.77 9.58
N LEU A 35 23.91 -22.67 10.48
CA LEU A 35 24.09 -21.91 11.72
C LEU A 35 25.25 -22.50 12.53
N ILE A 36 26.12 -21.65 13.02
CA ILE A 36 27.17 -22.08 13.94
C ILE A 36 26.55 -22.39 15.31
N ARG A 37 27.28 -23.17 16.13
CA ARG A 37 26.79 -23.63 17.43
C ARG A 37 26.33 -22.47 18.32
N ASP A 38 27.11 -21.42 18.42
CA ASP A 38 26.83 -20.27 19.28
C ASP A 38 25.54 -19.53 18.85
N ASP A 39 25.29 -19.40 17.53
CA ASP A 39 24.04 -18.84 17.01
C ASP A 39 22.86 -19.76 17.30
N THR A 40 23.04 -21.07 17.12
CA THR A 40 21.99 -22.05 17.42
C THR A 40 21.58 -22.00 18.88
N GLU A 41 22.56 -21.97 19.79
CA GLU A 41 22.31 -21.89 21.25
C GLU A 41 21.60 -20.57 21.61
N PHE A 42 21.95 -19.48 20.99
CA PHE A 42 21.27 -18.20 21.17
C PHE A 42 19.83 -18.25 20.70
N LEU A 43 19.59 -18.68 19.45
CA LEU A 43 18.26 -18.78 18.86
C LEU A 43 17.34 -19.71 19.66
N LEU A 44 17.86 -20.82 20.16
CA LEU A 44 17.10 -21.73 21.03
C LEU A 44 16.72 -21.08 22.37
N ARG A 45 17.57 -20.20 22.92
CA ARG A 45 17.24 -19.43 24.14
C ARG A 45 16.12 -18.43 23.87
N LEU A 46 16.13 -17.73 22.70
CA LEU A 46 15.06 -16.80 22.33
C LEU A 46 13.68 -17.47 22.34
N ARG A 47 13.60 -18.73 21.95
CA ARG A 47 12.34 -19.49 21.92
C ARG A 47 11.61 -19.56 23.28
N LEU A 48 12.35 -19.46 24.37
CA LEU A 48 11.82 -19.57 25.73
C LEU A 48 11.46 -18.20 26.33
N MET A 49 11.71 -17.11 25.59
CA MET A 49 11.48 -15.73 26.03
C MET A 49 10.17 -15.18 25.50
N PRO A 50 9.53 -14.23 26.19
CA PRO A 50 8.49 -13.42 25.62
C PRO A 50 8.99 -12.64 24.37
N PRO A 51 8.12 -12.29 23.42
CA PRO A 51 8.52 -11.59 22.19
C PRO A 51 9.30 -10.29 22.43
N GLU A 52 8.98 -9.53 23.47
CA GLU A 52 9.64 -8.28 23.82
C GLU A 52 11.08 -8.53 24.29
N GLU A 53 11.27 -9.47 25.23
CA GLU A 53 12.58 -9.85 25.74
C GLU A 53 13.46 -10.46 24.62
N ALA A 54 12.87 -11.29 23.76
CA ALA A 54 13.57 -11.87 22.61
C ALA A 54 14.00 -10.80 21.60
N PHE A 55 13.18 -9.77 21.39
CA PHE A 55 13.52 -8.61 20.58
C PHE A 55 14.73 -7.85 21.17
N GLU A 56 14.68 -7.49 22.45
CA GLU A 56 15.74 -6.74 23.13
C GLU A 56 17.08 -7.51 23.11
N ASN A 57 17.04 -8.81 23.44
CA ASN A 57 18.22 -9.66 23.39
C ASN A 57 18.82 -9.75 21.99
N THR A 58 17.99 -9.77 20.96
CA THR A 58 18.45 -9.76 19.56
C THR A 58 19.12 -8.44 19.22
N VAL A 59 18.50 -7.31 19.58
CA VAL A 59 19.05 -5.97 19.34
C VAL A 59 20.41 -5.80 20.05
N MET A 60 20.50 -6.20 21.29
CA MET A 60 21.75 -6.11 22.08
C MET A 60 22.85 -7.01 21.52
N ARG A 61 22.56 -8.27 21.21
CA ARG A 61 23.57 -9.22 20.72
C ARG A 61 24.22 -8.77 19.41
N TYR A 62 23.44 -8.22 18.50
CA TYR A 62 23.92 -7.84 17.16
C TYR A 62 24.20 -6.36 17.02
N GLY A 63 24.11 -5.57 18.09
CA GLY A 63 24.36 -4.14 18.08
C GLY A 63 23.49 -3.39 17.08
N LEU A 64 22.19 -3.77 16.98
CA LEU A 64 21.28 -3.13 16.02
C LEU A 64 20.94 -1.70 16.49
N GLY A 65 20.71 -0.80 15.53
CA GLY A 65 20.34 0.59 15.85
C GLY A 65 21.54 1.55 15.87
N CYS A 66 22.63 1.21 15.19
CA CYS A 66 23.80 2.11 15.06
C CYS A 66 23.56 3.28 14.08
N SER A 67 22.51 3.24 13.27
CA SER A 67 22.10 4.32 12.37
C SER A 67 20.74 4.88 12.76
N ASP A 68 20.52 6.19 12.55
CA ASP A 68 19.24 6.85 12.83
C ASP A 68 18.07 6.23 12.03
N GLU A 69 18.36 5.74 10.83
CA GLU A 69 17.37 5.05 9.98
C GLU A 69 16.95 3.70 10.62
N ASP A 70 17.91 2.90 11.10
CA ASP A 70 17.65 1.62 11.73
C ASP A 70 16.87 1.75 13.03
N ILE A 71 17.16 2.79 13.83
CA ILE A 71 16.47 3.07 15.09
C ILE A 71 14.97 3.21 14.86
N SER A 72 14.54 3.98 13.86
CA SER A 72 13.13 4.19 13.56
C SER A 72 12.39 2.89 13.25
N TYR A 73 13.02 2.00 12.48
CA TYR A 73 12.45 0.69 12.16
C TYR A 73 12.41 -0.25 13.36
N LEU A 74 13.42 -0.20 14.23
CA LEU A 74 13.47 -1.01 15.45
C LEU A 74 12.42 -0.53 16.46
N GLN A 75 12.28 0.77 16.65
CA GLN A 75 11.24 1.35 17.50
C GLN A 75 9.84 0.97 17.03
N ALA A 76 9.56 1.10 15.73
CA ALA A 76 8.27 0.71 15.17
C ALA A 76 7.96 -0.78 15.36
N LEU A 77 8.97 -1.65 15.24
CA LEU A 77 8.81 -3.09 15.53
C LEU A 77 8.55 -3.33 17.00
N HIS A 78 9.30 -2.68 17.88
CA HIS A 78 9.14 -2.79 19.33
C HIS A 78 7.75 -2.35 19.80
N GLU A 79 7.28 -1.19 19.32
CA GLU A 79 5.92 -0.72 19.59
C GLU A 79 4.84 -1.73 19.16
N GLN A 80 5.04 -2.39 18.03
CA GLN A 80 4.11 -3.41 17.56
C GLN A 80 4.15 -4.69 18.40
N ILE A 81 5.33 -5.09 18.91
CA ILE A 81 5.46 -6.20 19.85
C ILE A 81 4.73 -5.87 21.15
N ILE A 82 4.96 -4.68 21.72
CA ILE A 82 4.27 -4.22 22.94
C ILE A 82 2.76 -4.16 22.72
N ALA A 83 2.31 -3.61 21.58
CA ALA A 83 0.87 -3.53 21.27
C ALA A 83 0.23 -4.92 21.15
N PHE A 84 0.96 -5.89 20.58
CA PHE A 84 0.52 -7.27 20.50
C PHE A 84 0.42 -7.93 21.88
N THR A 85 1.46 -7.82 22.70
CA THR A 85 1.53 -8.49 24.03
C THR A 85 0.53 -7.91 25.03
N LYS A 86 0.11 -6.65 24.89
CA LYS A 86 -0.96 -6.05 25.71
C LYS A 86 -2.34 -6.70 25.49
N SER A 87 -2.59 -7.25 24.31
CA SER A 87 -3.90 -7.78 23.92
C SER A 87 -3.92 -9.29 23.68
N ASN A 88 -2.76 -9.93 23.69
CA ASN A 88 -2.61 -11.36 23.38
C ASN A 88 -1.62 -12.01 24.36
N VAL A 89 -1.57 -13.33 24.33
CA VAL A 89 -0.54 -14.08 25.04
C VAL A 89 0.84 -13.73 24.47
N ALA A 90 1.80 -13.45 25.35
CA ALA A 90 3.17 -13.10 24.99
C ALA A 90 3.96 -14.34 24.51
N ASP A 91 3.64 -14.81 23.32
CA ASP A 91 4.21 -16.01 22.70
C ASP A 91 4.74 -15.69 21.30
N ILE A 92 5.96 -16.15 20.99
CA ILE A 92 6.63 -15.85 19.71
C ILE A 92 5.88 -16.43 18.51
N PRO A 93 5.46 -17.69 18.46
CA PRO A 93 4.66 -18.25 17.39
C PRO A 93 3.38 -17.45 17.09
N LEU A 94 2.63 -17.06 18.14
CA LEU A 94 1.42 -16.25 18.00
C LEU A 94 1.74 -14.86 17.45
N PHE A 95 2.79 -14.21 17.94
CA PHE A 95 3.25 -12.94 17.40
C PHE A 95 3.64 -13.04 15.92
N LEU A 96 4.38 -14.08 15.52
CA LEU A 96 4.81 -14.28 14.15
C LEU A 96 3.64 -14.56 13.18
N SER A 97 2.61 -15.26 13.63
CA SER A 97 1.38 -15.45 12.87
C SER A 97 0.66 -14.12 12.65
N TRP A 98 0.44 -13.37 13.73
CA TRP A 98 -0.15 -12.03 13.65
C TRP A 98 0.70 -11.07 12.81
N TRP A 99 2.03 -11.14 12.90
CA TRP A 99 2.95 -10.34 12.10
C TRP A 99 2.76 -10.59 10.61
N THR A 100 2.65 -11.85 10.21
CA THR A 100 2.45 -12.23 8.81
C THR A 100 1.11 -11.74 8.25
N GLU A 101 0.05 -11.79 9.05
CA GLU A 101 -1.30 -11.44 8.62
C GLU A 101 -1.55 -9.91 8.64
N LYS A 102 -1.04 -9.22 9.65
CA LYS A 102 -1.40 -7.83 9.94
C LYS A 102 -0.22 -6.91 10.22
N GLY A 103 0.77 -7.37 10.99
CA GLY A 103 1.86 -6.53 11.49
C GLY A 103 2.74 -5.99 10.35
N SER A 104 3.08 -6.84 9.39
CA SER A 104 3.97 -6.52 8.27
C SER A 104 3.40 -5.46 7.30
N THR A 105 2.09 -5.26 7.31
CA THR A 105 1.41 -4.28 6.45
C THR A 105 1.19 -2.93 7.12
N LYS A 106 1.51 -2.81 8.41
CA LYS A 106 1.35 -1.55 9.14
C LYS A 106 2.37 -0.52 8.68
N SER A 107 1.89 0.71 8.50
CA SER A 107 2.73 1.86 8.17
C SER A 107 3.67 2.20 9.34
N ILE A 108 4.93 2.43 9.03
CA ILE A 108 5.93 2.88 10.00
C ILE A 108 5.93 4.41 9.96
N PRO A 109 5.74 5.10 11.09
CA PRO A 109 5.88 6.54 11.15
C PRO A 109 7.31 6.93 10.77
N MET A 110 7.47 7.67 9.69
CA MET A 110 8.77 8.24 9.35
C MET A 110 9.05 9.44 10.26
N PRO A 111 10.27 9.62 10.76
CA PRO A 111 10.64 10.83 11.49
C PRO A 111 10.37 12.05 10.60
N SER A 112 9.63 13.03 11.12
CA SER A 112 9.39 14.29 10.43
C SER A 112 10.71 15.07 10.35
N GLY A 113 11.21 15.33 9.15
CA GLY A 113 12.40 16.16 8.92
C GLY A 113 13.54 15.52 8.14
N GLY A 114 13.42 14.27 7.71
CA GLY A 114 14.40 13.63 6.83
C GLY A 114 14.33 14.14 5.39
N ASN A 115 15.46 14.08 4.67
CA ASN A 115 15.49 14.30 3.22
C ASN A 115 14.87 13.07 2.51
N ALA A 116 13.53 13.04 2.48
CA ALA A 116 12.76 11.91 1.98
C ALA A 116 11.69 12.34 0.98
N ILE A 117 11.41 11.49 0.00
CA ILE A 117 10.31 11.68 -0.94
C ILE A 117 9.04 11.10 -0.29
N THR A 118 8.01 11.93 -0.15
CA THR A 118 6.70 11.47 0.32
C THR A 118 5.90 10.88 -0.83
N ILE A 119 5.48 9.63 -0.71
CA ILE A 119 4.57 8.98 -1.67
C ILE A 119 3.19 8.93 -1.03
N ASP A 120 2.22 9.55 -1.71
CA ASP A 120 0.84 9.60 -1.20
C ASP A 120 -0.18 9.42 -2.33
N THR A 121 -1.43 9.14 -1.96
CA THR A 121 -2.53 9.11 -2.93
C THR A 121 -3.10 10.52 -3.12
N ILE A 122 -3.68 10.79 -4.30
CA ILE A 122 -4.30 12.09 -4.60
C ILE A 122 -5.39 12.42 -3.55
N HIS A 123 -6.17 11.42 -3.11
CA HIS A 123 -7.21 11.62 -2.11
C HIS A 123 -6.64 12.03 -0.73
N ARG A 124 -5.56 11.41 -0.28
CA ARG A 124 -4.92 11.76 1.00
C ARG A 124 -4.22 13.12 0.96
N SER A 125 -3.74 13.52 -0.23
CA SER A 125 -3.08 14.81 -0.41
C SER A 125 -4.05 16.00 -0.43
N LYS A 126 -5.38 15.76 -0.41
CA LYS A 126 -6.38 16.83 -0.42
C LYS A 126 -6.20 17.75 0.81
N GLY A 127 -6.07 19.05 0.56
CA GLY A 127 -5.81 20.05 1.59
C GLY A 127 -4.32 20.25 1.95
N LEU A 128 -3.43 19.35 1.51
CA LEU A 128 -2.00 19.51 1.69
C LEU A 128 -1.38 20.27 0.51
N GLY A 129 -0.19 20.82 0.70
CA GLY A 129 0.57 21.47 -0.37
C GLY A 129 2.05 21.16 -0.24
N TYR A 130 2.68 20.81 -1.36
CA TYR A 130 4.07 20.39 -1.45
C TYR A 130 4.86 21.38 -2.30
N LYS A 131 6.15 21.53 -2.02
CA LYS A 131 7.02 22.41 -2.79
C LYS A 131 7.11 21.94 -4.24
N ALA A 132 7.44 20.69 -4.45
CA ALA A 132 7.45 20.03 -5.75
C ALA A 132 6.56 18.79 -5.73
N VAL A 133 5.83 18.54 -6.82
CA VAL A 133 4.95 17.36 -6.99
C VAL A 133 5.31 16.66 -8.28
N ILE A 134 5.47 15.35 -8.20
CA ILE A 134 5.67 14.47 -9.35
C ILE A 134 4.45 13.57 -9.47
N ILE A 135 3.77 13.60 -10.61
CA ILE A 135 2.66 12.70 -10.94
C ILE A 135 3.14 11.70 -11.99
N PRO A 136 3.65 10.54 -11.55
CA PRO A 136 4.07 9.50 -12.49
C PRO A 136 2.84 8.81 -13.09
N TYR A 137 2.91 8.43 -14.37
CA TYR A 137 1.83 7.68 -15.05
C TYR A 137 0.47 8.37 -14.99
N CYS A 138 0.40 9.68 -15.25
CA CYS A 138 -0.84 10.47 -15.25
C CYS A 138 -1.78 10.04 -16.40
N ASN A 139 -2.33 8.83 -16.31
CA ASN A 139 -3.14 8.23 -17.39
C ASN A 139 -4.20 7.27 -16.84
N TRP A 140 -5.00 7.67 -15.86
CA TRP A 140 -6.14 6.87 -15.40
C TRP A 140 -7.39 7.11 -16.24
N SER A 141 -8.33 6.15 -16.19
CA SER A 141 -9.60 6.21 -16.89
C SER A 141 -10.49 7.33 -16.35
N LEU A 142 -11.20 8.02 -17.23
CA LEU A 142 -12.26 8.97 -16.88
C LEU A 142 -13.58 8.28 -16.55
N THR A 143 -13.75 7.03 -17.00
CA THR A 143 -15.00 6.27 -16.86
C THR A 143 -14.93 5.22 -15.76
N THR A 144 -16.08 4.87 -15.22
CA THR A 144 -16.26 3.76 -14.27
C THR A 144 -15.84 2.44 -14.91
N LYS A 145 -15.15 1.59 -14.14
CA LYS A 145 -14.75 0.26 -14.63
C LYS A 145 -15.96 -0.62 -14.93
N THR A 146 -15.94 -1.29 -16.06
CA THR A 146 -16.91 -2.33 -16.39
C THR A 146 -16.99 -3.37 -15.29
N GLY A 147 -18.22 -3.73 -14.88
CA GLY A 147 -18.46 -4.68 -13.79
C GLY A 147 -18.57 -4.05 -12.40
N THR A 148 -18.31 -2.75 -12.24
CA THR A 148 -18.63 -2.03 -11.00
C THR A 148 -20.15 -2.13 -10.74
N VAL A 149 -20.54 -2.31 -9.49
CA VAL A 149 -21.95 -2.34 -9.09
C VAL A 149 -22.44 -0.91 -8.88
N VAL A 150 -23.49 -0.53 -9.61
CA VAL A 150 -24.21 0.73 -9.43
C VAL A 150 -25.63 0.45 -8.94
N TRP A 151 -26.17 1.33 -8.10
CA TRP A 151 -27.54 1.23 -7.63
C TRP A 151 -28.45 1.92 -8.62
N SER A 152 -29.36 1.16 -9.21
CA SER A 152 -30.33 1.63 -10.21
C SER A 152 -31.73 1.63 -9.63
N GLY A 153 -32.47 2.70 -9.85
CA GLY A 153 -33.92 2.73 -9.60
C GLY A 153 -34.68 2.18 -10.80
N ALA A 154 -35.77 1.49 -10.53
CA ALA A 154 -36.68 1.09 -11.60
C ALA A 154 -37.61 2.25 -11.96
N GLU A 155 -37.87 2.48 -13.26
CA GLU A 155 -38.93 3.38 -13.72
C GLU A 155 -40.30 2.90 -13.20
N GLU A 156 -41.20 3.83 -12.86
CA GLU A 156 -42.48 3.52 -12.22
C GLU A 156 -43.35 2.48 -12.99
N ASP A 157 -43.20 2.42 -14.31
CA ASP A 157 -43.94 1.50 -15.19
C ASP A 157 -43.18 0.21 -15.56
N SER A 158 -42.02 -0.05 -14.95
CA SER A 158 -41.21 -1.24 -15.25
C SER A 158 -41.48 -2.38 -14.27
N PRO A 159 -41.36 -3.67 -14.67
CA PRO A 159 -41.55 -4.82 -13.77
C PRO A 159 -40.73 -4.78 -12.47
N PRO A 160 -39.52 -4.24 -12.45
CA PRO A 160 -38.73 -4.11 -11.22
C PRO A 160 -39.15 -2.96 -10.30
N ALA A 161 -40.11 -2.10 -10.66
CA ALA A 161 -40.52 -0.94 -9.85
C ALA A 161 -40.94 -1.30 -8.41
N ALA A 162 -41.51 -2.50 -8.21
CA ALA A 162 -41.92 -3.02 -6.91
C ALA A 162 -40.72 -3.25 -5.94
N VAL A 163 -39.48 -3.34 -6.44
CA VAL A 163 -38.28 -3.63 -5.64
C VAL A 163 -37.56 -2.36 -5.18
N GLY A 164 -37.88 -1.21 -5.80
CA GLY A 164 -37.24 0.08 -5.50
C GLY A 164 -35.85 0.21 -6.13
N GLN A 165 -34.78 0.10 -5.34
CA GLN A 165 -33.40 0.14 -5.83
C GLN A 165 -32.76 -1.26 -5.79
N PHE A 166 -31.99 -1.58 -6.82
CA PHE A 166 -31.29 -2.86 -6.90
C PHE A 166 -29.90 -2.68 -7.54
N PRO A 167 -28.94 -3.56 -7.22
CA PRO A 167 -27.59 -3.48 -7.74
C PRO A 167 -27.54 -4.01 -9.18
N VAL A 168 -26.94 -3.20 -10.08
CA VAL A 168 -26.73 -3.58 -11.48
C VAL A 168 -25.24 -3.46 -11.80
N HIS A 169 -24.69 -4.39 -12.56
CA HIS A 169 -23.33 -4.29 -13.03
C HIS A 169 -23.23 -3.25 -14.16
N TYR A 170 -22.41 -2.21 -13.92
CA TYR A 170 -22.13 -1.20 -14.92
C TYR A 170 -21.43 -1.80 -16.14
N LYS A 171 -22.06 -1.74 -17.29
CA LYS A 171 -21.54 -2.23 -18.56
C LYS A 171 -22.23 -1.54 -19.72
N LYS A 172 -21.57 -1.50 -20.88
CA LYS A 172 -22.09 -0.83 -22.09
C LYS A 172 -23.48 -1.33 -22.52
N ALA A 173 -23.84 -2.57 -22.23
CA ALA A 173 -25.17 -3.11 -22.53
C ALA A 173 -26.33 -2.36 -21.82
N MET A 174 -26.05 -1.63 -20.72
CA MET A 174 -27.07 -0.81 -20.05
C MET A 174 -27.54 0.36 -20.91
N GLU A 175 -26.72 0.85 -21.84
CA GLU A 175 -27.02 1.97 -22.75
C GLU A 175 -28.32 1.74 -23.55
N ASN A 176 -28.61 0.48 -23.90
CA ASN A 176 -29.78 0.08 -24.66
C ASN A 176 -30.80 -0.69 -23.83
N SER A 177 -30.93 -0.39 -22.55
CA SER A 177 -31.83 -1.05 -21.60
C SER A 177 -32.66 -0.05 -20.81
N HIS A 178 -33.58 -0.52 -19.96
CA HIS A 178 -34.33 0.30 -19.01
C HIS A 178 -33.42 1.08 -18.01
N PHE A 179 -32.13 0.77 -17.97
CA PHE A 179 -31.13 1.42 -17.11
C PHE A 179 -30.26 2.45 -17.86
N ALA A 180 -30.67 2.86 -19.05
CA ALA A 180 -29.91 3.80 -19.87
C ALA A 180 -29.69 5.14 -19.15
N ALA A 181 -30.71 5.65 -18.47
CA ALA A 181 -30.62 6.90 -17.69
C ALA A 181 -29.56 6.80 -16.58
N ASP A 182 -29.52 5.69 -15.84
CA ASP A 182 -28.55 5.44 -14.78
C ASP A 182 -27.14 5.21 -15.36
N TYR A 183 -27.04 4.55 -16.51
CA TYR A 183 -25.78 4.38 -17.23
C TYR A 183 -25.15 5.74 -17.59
N TYR A 184 -25.93 6.63 -18.22
CA TYR A 184 -25.41 7.96 -18.60
C TYR A 184 -25.17 8.85 -17.39
N ARG A 185 -25.97 8.76 -16.34
CA ARG A 185 -25.72 9.48 -15.09
C ARG A 185 -24.37 9.06 -14.48
N GLU A 186 -24.13 7.76 -14.33
CA GLU A 186 -22.87 7.24 -13.83
C GLU A 186 -21.69 7.62 -14.72
N TYR A 187 -21.88 7.55 -16.04
CA TYR A 187 -20.87 7.98 -17.01
C TYR A 187 -20.45 9.45 -16.81
N VAL A 188 -21.41 10.35 -16.71
CA VAL A 188 -21.13 11.79 -16.51
C VAL A 188 -20.52 12.04 -15.12
N MET A 189 -21.08 11.44 -14.07
CA MET A 189 -20.56 11.60 -12.70
C MET A 189 -19.13 11.10 -12.58
N SER A 190 -18.82 9.96 -13.17
CA SER A 190 -17.46 9.41 -13.18
C SER A 190 -16.46 10.33 -13.87
N HIS A 191 -16.84 10.97 -14.98
CA HIS A 191 -16.01 11.99 -15.64
C HIS A 191 -15.77 13.20 -14.75
N VAL A 192 -16.82 13.72 -14.10
CA VAL A 192 -16.71 14.86 -13.18
C VAL A 192 -15.80 14.53 -12.02
N ASP A 193 -15.98 13.36 -11.40
CA ASP A 193 -15.15 12.92 -10.26
C ASP A 193 -13.68 12.75 -10.63
N ASN A 194 -13.39 12.16 -11.78
CA ASN A 194 -12.03 12.00 -12.26
C ASN A 194 -11.37 13.32 -12.66
N LEU A 195 -12.12 14.27 -13.23
CA LEU A 195 -11.63 15.63 -13.48
C LEU A 195 -11.37 16.38 -12.17
N ASN A 196 -12.24 16.26 -11.18
CA ASN A 196 -12.03 16.84 -9.85
C ASN A 196 -10.79 16.23 -9.18
N LEU A 197 -10.60 14.93 -9.30
CA LEU A 197 -9.39 14.25 -8.79
C LEU A 197 -8.14 14.80 -9.48
N PHE A 198 -8.20 15.00 -10.78
CA PHE A 198 -7.11 15.58 -11.56
C PHE A 198 -6.83 17.03 -11.14
N TYR A 199 -7.85 17.85 -10.96
CA TYR A 199 -7.71 19.19 -10.42
C TYR A 199 -7.04 19.20 -9.05
N VAL A 200 -7.46 18.31 -8.15
CA VAL A 200 -6.81 18.15 -6.85
C VAL A 200 -5.33 17.81 -7.01
N ALA A 201 -4.96 16.88 -7.88
CA ALA A 201 -3.57 16.52 -8.13
C ALA A 201 -2.71 17.68 -8.61
N LEU A 202 -3.21 18.46 -9.59
CA LEU A 202 -2.52 19.61 -10.16
C LEU A 202 -2.30 20.74 -9.15
N THR A 203 -3.27 20.94 -8.24
CA THR A 203 -3.23 22.03 -7.25
C THR A 203 -2.43 21.69 -5.98
N ARG A 204 -1.75 20.57 -5.92
CA ARG A 204 -0.89 20.22 -4.75
C ARG A 204 0.47 20.87 -4.80
N ALA A 205 0.97 21.18 -5.98
CA ALA A 205 2.28 21.83 -6.16
C ALA A 205 2.20 23.32 -5.81
N ARG A 206 3.19 23.81 -5.07
CA ARG A 206 3.35 25.24 -4.76
C ARG A 206 4.35 25.93 -5.68
N GLU A 207 5.39 25.23 -6.10
CA GLU A 207 6.47 25.78 -6.91
C GLU A 207 6.67 24.97 -8.19
N GLU A 208 6.75 23.63 -8.12
CA GLU A 208 7.08 22.79 -9.27
C GLU A 208 6.10 21.63 -9.43
N LEU A 209 5.65 21.40 -10.66
CA LEU A 209 4.78 20.29 -11.01
C LEU A 209 5.35 19.52 -12.21
N HIS A 210 5.69 18.26 -11.98
CA HIS A 210 6.17 17.35 -13.00
C HIS A 210 5.11 16.30 -13.31
N ILE A 211 4.61 16.27 -14.55
CA ILE A 211 3.61 15.28 -15.00
C ILE A 211 4.27 14.36 -16.02
N MET A 212 4.22 13.06 -15.78
CA MET A 212 4.71 12.05 -16.70
C MET A 212 3.54 11.34 -17.37
N LEU A 213 3.47 11.49 -18.70
CA LEU A 213 2.48 10.83 -19.51
C LEU A 213 3.10 9.60 -20.18
N PRO A 214 2.45 8.42 -20.16
CA PRO A 214 2.86 7.33 -21.02
C PRO A 214 2.57 7.71 -22.48
N VAL A 215 3.34 7.17 -23.39
CA VAL A 215 3.10 7.33 -24.83
C VAL A 215 1.70 6.75 -25.15
N PRO A 216 0.79 7.54 -25.77
CA PRO A 216 -0.57 7.09 -26.01
C PRO A 216 -0.62 5.84 -26.91
N GLY A 217 -1.32 4.81 -26.47
CA GLY A 217 -1.68 3.68 -27.32
C GLY A 217 -2.84 4.02 -28.25
N ARG A 218 -2.99 3.29 -29.37
CA ARG A 218 -4.01 3.56 -30.42
C ARG A 218 -5.48 3.48 -29.97
N THR A 219 -5.78 3.01 -28.77
CA THR A 219 -7.14 2.67 -28.30
C THR A 219 -7.58 3.38 -27.01
N GLU A 220 -6.89 4.41 -26.57
CA GLU A 220 -7.09 4.99 -25.23
C GLU A 220 -7.78 6.38 -25.28
N SER A 221 -9.03 6.46 -25.76
CA SER A 221 -9.73 7.74 -25.96
C SER A 221 -10.28 8.39 -24.66
N GLU A 222 -10.56 7.62 -23.61
CA GLU A 222 -11.24 8.12 -22.39
C GLU A 222 -10.31 8.11 -21.17
N ARG A 223 -9.16 8.78 -21.31
CA ARG A 223 -8.14 8.86 -20.26
C ARG A 223 -7.64 10.28 -20.05
N ILE A 224 -7.21 10.57 -18.82
CA ILE A 224 -6.62 11.88 -18.47
C ILE A 224 -5.41 12.19 -19.35
N GLY A 225 -4.54 11.21 -19.61
CA GLY A 225 -3.36 11.41 -20.45
C GLY A 225 -3.69 11.85 -21.87
N THR A 226 -4.71 11.26 -22.49
CA THR A 226 -5.18 11.63 -23.83
C THR A 226 -5.79 13.05 -23.84
N LEU A 227 -6.54 13.39 -22.79
CA LEU A 227 -7.09 14.74 -22.62
C LEU A 227 -5.96 15.78 -22.54
N LEU A 228 -4.96 15.53 -21.68
CA LEU A 228 -3.80 16.42 -21.53
C LEU A 228 -3.01 16.59 -22.82
N ASP A 229 -2.70 15.50 -23.50
CA ASP A 229 -1.98 15.54 -24.77
C ASP A 229 -2.72 16.39 -25.81
N SER A 230 -4.05 16.25 -25.89
CA SER A 230 -4.90 17.05 -26.78
C SER A 230 -4.90 18.54 -26.47
N VAL A 231 -4.81 18.92 -25.18
CA VAL A 231 -4.78 20.32 -24.73
C VAL A 231 -3.41 20.93 -24.98
N ILE A 232 -2.33 20.22 -24.65
CA ILE A 232 -0.95 20.69 -24.83
C ILE A 232 -0.65 20.88 -26.32
N SER A 233 -1.04 19.92 -27.15
CA SER A 233 -0.85 20.00 -28.61
C SER A 233 -1.60 21.17 -29.26
N ARG A 234 -2.73 21.62 -28.69
CA ARG A 234 -3.50 22.80 -29.17
C ARG A 234 -2.93 24.12 -28.68
N SER A 235 -2.25 24.15 -27.53
CA SER A 235 -1.69 25.38 -26.94
C SER A 235 -0.26 25.69 -27.40
N GLY A 236 0.39 24.78 -28.11
CA GLY A 236 1.77 24.92 -28.63
C GLY A 236 1.85 25.30 -30.12
N GLY A 237 0.72 25.69 -30.76
CA GLY A 237 0.65 26.11 -32.15
C GLY A 237 0.50 27.64 -32.32
#